data_e5cab4eb1023f750c392726d998abb50
#
_entry.id   e5cab4eb1023f750c392726d998abb50
#
_cell.length_a   1.000
_cell.length_b   1.000
_cell.length_c   1.000
_cell.angle_alpha   90.00
_cell.angle_beta   90.00
_cell.angle_gamma   90.00
#
_symmetry.space_group_name_H-M   'P 1'
#
loop_
_entity.id
_entity.type
_entity.pdbx_description
1 polymer ?
#
loop_
_entity_poly.entity_id
_entity_poly.type
_entity_poly.pdbx_seq_one_letter_code
_entity_poly.pdbx_strand_id
1 'polypeptide(L)'
;MTIFLQILFGILGGFFGGLGMGGGTLLIPLLTIFLGFDQQLSQGINLLTFLIMAVFSLYIHSRNGLIETKGIVWIILGGVVFAVGGSFLATMLPSMVLHRCFGVFLSILAIFEFIKALKEK
;
A
#
# COMPACT_ATOMS: atom_id res chain seq x y z
N MET A 1 21.24 2.46 -15.02
CA MET A 1 20.08 3.37 -15.01
C MET A 1 18.91 2.80 -14.22
N THR A 2 18.58 1.53 -14.37
CA THR A 2 17.45 0.86 -13.68
C THR A 2 17.62 0.80 -12.15
N ILE A 3 18.82 0.48 -11.64
CA ILE A 3 19.09 0.41 -10.19
C ILE A 3 18.95 1.78 -9.53
N PHE A 4 19.42 2.84 -10.17
CA PHE A 4 19.27 4.20 -9.65
C PHE A 4 17.80 4.62 -9.52
N LEU A 5 16.99 4.30 -10.53
CA LEU A 5 15.55 4.56 -10.49
C LEU A 5 14.84 3.74 -9.42
N GLN A 6 15.23 2.48 -9.20
CA GLN A 6 14.70 1.63 -8.15
C GLN A 6 14.99 2.21 -6.76
N ILE A 7 16.21 2.66 -6.51
CA ILE A 7 16.60 3.29 -5.25
C ILE A 7 15.82 4.60 -5.05
N LEU A 8 15.75 5.44 -6.08
CA LEU A 8 15.02 6.71 -6.04
C LEU A 8 13.53 6.50 -5.72
N PHE A 9 12.88 5.56 -6.42
CA PHE A 9 11.48 5.23 -6.19
C PHE A 9 11.23 4.57 -4.83
N GLY A 10 12.18 3.77 -4.36
CA GLY A 10 12.13 3.21 -3.01
C GLY A 10 12.19 4.31 -1.92
N ILE A 11 13.07 5.30 -2.09
CA ILE A 11 13.17 6.44 -1.17
C ILE A 11 11.89 7.28 -1.20
N LEU A 12 11.37 7.61 -2.38
CA LEU A 12 10.13 8.35 -2.53
C LEU A 12 8.94 7.59 -1.93
N GLY A 13 8.80 6.30 -2.27
CA GLY A 13 7.74 5.45 -1.72
C GLY A 13 7.82 5.33 -0.20
N GLY A 14 9.02 5.18 0.36
CA GLY A 14 9.24 5.17 1.80
C GLY A 14 8.90 6.50 2.48
N PHE A 15 9.30 7.62 1.88
CA PHE A 15 8.99 8.96 2.39
C PHE A 15 7.47 9.22 2.43
N PHE A 16 6.77 9.00 1.32
CA PHE A 16 5.31 9.17 1.26
C PHE A 16 4.57 8.13 2.10
N GLY A 17 5.11 6.92 2.21
CA GLY A 17 4.59 5.91 3.11
C GLY A 17 4.67 6.31 4.57
N GLY A 18 5.78 6.94 4.98
CA GLY A 18 5.97 7.48 6.33
C GLY A 18 5.05 8.65 6.67
N LEU A 19 4.62 9.43 5.66
CA LEU A 19 3.63 10.49 5.82
C LEU A 19 2.18 9.97 6.00
N GLY A 20 1.97 8.66 6.00
CA GLY A 20 0.65 8.07 6.17
C GLY A 20 -0.20 8.01 4.90
N MET A 21 0.35 8.39 3.75
CA MET A 21 -0.33 8.30 2.45
C MET A 21 -0.43 6.88 1.88
N GLY A 22 0.04 5.87 2.64
CA GLY A 22 0.09 4.49 2.18
C GLY A 22 1.04 4.32 1.00
N GLY A 23 2.34 4.13 1.25
CA GLY A 23 3.42 4.12 0.24
C GLY A 23 3.12 3.36 -1.05
N GLY A 24 2.19 2.39 -1.01
CA GLY A 24 1.75 1.62 -2.17
C GLY A 24 1.00 2.41 -3.23
N THR A 25 0.31 3.48 -2.86
CA THR A 25 -0.44 4.30 -3.84
C THR A 25 0.47 4.99 -4.84
N LEU A 26 1.71 5.30 -4.44
CA LEU A 26 2.73 5.89 -5.31
C LEU A 26 3.75 4.86 -5.80
N LEU A 27 4.20 3.96 -4.93
CA LEU A 27 5.26 3.01 -5.27
C LEU A 27 4.82 2.05 -6.37
N ILE A 28 3.59 1.53 -6.31
CA ILE A 28 3.09 0.57 -7.30
C ILE A 28 3.01 1.19 -8.70
N PRO A 29 2.36 2.36 -8.93
CA PRO A 29 2.36 3.01 -10.24
C PRO A 29 3.77 3.36 -10.74
N LEU A 30 4.67 3.80 -9.87
CA LEU A 30 6.05 4.11 -10.26
C LEU A 30 6.78 2.86 -10.76
N LEU A 31 6.64 1.73 -10.07
CA LEU A 31 7.26 0.47 -10.48
C LEU A 31 6.65 -0.09 -11.76
N THR A 32 5.34 0.00 -11.93
CA THR A 32 4.65 -0.55 -13.12
C THR A 32 4.86 0.31 -14.36
N ILE A 33 4.75 1.64 -14.24
CA ILE A 33 4.82 2.55 -15.39
C ILE A 33 6.26 2.80 -15.84
N PHE A 34 7.17 3.07 -14.88
CA PHE A 34 8.54 3.47 -15.22
C PHE A 34 9.52 2.29 -15.33
N LEU A 35 9.31 1.23 -14.58
CA LEU A 35 10.18 0.05 -14.59
C LEU A 35 9.57 -1.14 -15.33
N GLY A 36 8.30 -1.05 -15.75
CA GLY A 36 7.62 -2.10 -16.50
C GLY A 36 7.42 -3.39 -15.67
N PHE A 37 7.42 -3.29 -14.34
CA PHE A 37 7.17 -4.45 -13.49
C PHE A 37 5.70 -4.86 -13.54
N ASP A 38 5.47 -6.17 -13.47
CA ASP A 38 4.12 -6.69 -13.34
C ASP A 38 3.43 -6.18 -12.08
N GLN A 39 2.13 -5.98 -12.16
CA GLN A 39 1.32 -5.49 -11.04
C GLN A 39 1.46 -6.37 -9.80
N GLN A 40 1.51 -7.69 -9.96
CA GLN A 40 1.68 -8.63 -8.85
C GLN A 40 3.04 -8.46 -8.18
N LEU A 41 4.11 -8.33 -8.97
CA LEU A 41 5.45 -8.11 -8.45
C LEU A 41 5.56 -6.77 -7.72
N SER A 42 4.99 -5.72 -8.28
CA SER A 42 4.97 -4.39 -7.66
C SER A 42 4.20 -4.37 -6.34
N GLN A 43 3.08 -5.08 -6.26
CA GLN A 43 2.33 -5.28 -5.02
C GLN A 43 3.13 -6.09 -3.99
N GLY A 44 3.84 -7.13 -4.42
CA GLY A 44 4.71 -7.93 -3.54
C GLY A 44 5.84 -7.11 -2.94
N ILE A 45 6.52 -6.30 -3.73
CA ILE A 45 7.58 -5.37 -3.27
C ILE A 45 6.99 -4.36 -2.27
N ASN A 46 5.83 -3.80 -2.58
CA ASN A 46 5.15 -2.87 -1.70
C ASN A 46 4.78 -3.51 -0.34
N LEU A 47 4.27 -4.74 -0.35
CA LEU A 47 3.95 -5.46 0.88
C LEU A 47 5.17 -5.72 1.75
N LEU A 48 6.31 -6.10 1.17
CA LEU A 48 7.57 -6.27 1.90
C LEU A 48 8.03 -4.95 2.52
N THR A 49 8.00 -3.87 1.77
CA THR A 49 8.36 -2.54 2.26
C THR A 49 7.44 -2.11 3.40
N PHE A 50 6.13 -2.33 3.23
CA PHE A 50 5.14 -2.02 4.25
C PHE A 50 5.32 -2.85 5.53
N LEU A 51 5.67 -4.12 5.41
CA LEU A 51 5.92 -4.99 6.56
C LEU A 51 7.07 -4.46 7.42
N ILE A 52 8.18 -4.04 6.80
CA ILE A 52 9.32 -3.45 7.50
C ILE A 52 8.89 -2.16 8.21
N MET A 53 8.19 -1.27 7.50
CA MET A 53 7.68 -0.01 8.08
C MET A 53 6.71 -0.27 9.24
N ALA A 54 5.82 -1.26 9.10
CA ALA A 54 4.84 -1.62 10.14
C ALA A 54 5.52 -2.08 11.43
N VAL A 55 6.59 -2.88 11.34
CA VAL A 55 7.35 -3.32 12.52
C VAL A 55 7.95 -2.13 13.27
N PHE A 56 8.60 -1.20 12.57
CA PHE A 56 9.17 -0.01 13.20
C PHE A 56 8.09 0.92 13.76
N SER A 57 7.02 1.13 13.03
CA SER A 57 5.89 1.96 13.48
C SER A 57 5.23 1.38 14.73
N LEU A 58 4.98 0.08 14.74
CA LEU A 58 4.39 -0.62 15.88
C LEU A 58 5.30 -0.54 17.12
N TYR A 59 6.61 -0.69 16.94
CA TYR A 59 7.58 -0.56 18.02
C TYR A 59 7.54 0.85 18.66
N ILE A 60 7.54 1.90 17.83
CA ILE A 60 7.51 3.29 18.32
C ILE A 60 6.17 3.60 19.00
N HIS A 61 5.04 3.21 18.40
CA HIS A 61 3.71 3.45 18.96
C HIS A 61 3.47 2.66 20.25
N SER A 62 4.02 1.44 20.35
CA SER A 62 3.99 0.64 21.58
C SER A 62 4.72 1.33 22.74
N ARG A 63 5.89 1.88 22.47
CA ARG A 63 6.66 2.61 23.50
C ARG A 63 5.99 3.89 23.97
N ASN A 64 5.21 4.52 23.12
CA ASN A 64 4.49 5.76 23.44
C ASN A 64 3.08 5.51 24.05
N GLY A 65 2.72 4.25 24.32
CA GLY A 65 1.43 3.92 24.93
C GLY A 65 0.21 4.20 24.02
N LEU A 66 0.42 4.34 22.72
CA LEU A 66 -0.62 4.68 21.75
C LEU A 66 -1.38 3.46 21.21
N ILE A 67 -1.05 2.26 21.70
CA ILE A 67 -1.70 1.03 21.24
C ILE A 67 -2.87 0.69 22.14
N GLU A 68 -4.07 0.79 21.59
CA GLU A 68 -5.29 0.31 22.20
C GLU A 68 -5.55 -1.14 21.77
N THR A 69 -5.47 -2.07 22.74
CA THR A 69 -5.55 -3.52 22.44
C THR A 69 -6.98 -4.05 22.38
N LYS A 70 -7.96 -3.27 22.85
CA LYS A 70 -9.38 -3.69 22.86
C LYS A 70 -9.94 -3.73 21.43
N GLY A 71 -10.37 -4.90 20.99
CA GLY A 71 -10.97 -5.10 19.66
C GLY A 71 -9.98 -5.36 18.52
N ILE A 72 -8.67 -5.15 18.72
CA ILE A 72 -7.64 -5.35 17.69
C ILE A 72 -7.65 -6.78 17.12
N VAL A 73 -7.94 -7.77 17.97
CA VAL A 73 -7.97 -9.19 17.55
C VAL A 73 -9.02 -9.44 16.46
N TRP A 74 -10.20 -8.84 16.59
CA TRP A 74 -11.26 -8.96 15.58
C TRP A 74 -10.90 -8.31 14.26
N ILE A 75 -10.22 -7.15 14.32
CA ILE A 75 -9.74 -6.46 13.13
C ILE A 75 -8.65 -7.28 12.44
N ILE A 76 -7.71 -7.85 13.20
CA ILE A 76 -6.64 -8.70 12.66
C ILE A 76 -7.24 -9.96 12.02
N LEU A 77 -8.15 -10.64 12.69
CA LEU A 77 -8.80 -11.85 12.16
C LEU A 77 -9.54 -11.55 10.85
N GLY A 78 -10.35 -10.50 10.83
CA GLY A 78 -11.02 -10.04 9.60
C GLY A 78 -10.02 -9.70 8.51
N GLY A 79 -8.99 -8.92 8.83
CA GLY A 79 -7.94 -8.54 7.89
C GLY A 79 -7.20 -9.75 7.30
N VAL A 80 -6.84 -10.72 8.12
CA VAL A 80 -6.15 -11.95 7.66
C VAL A 80 -7.05 -12.77 6.74
N VAL A 81 -8.31 -13.00 7.10
CA VAL A 81 -9.26 -13.76 6.28
C VAL A 81 -9.44 -13.11 4.90
N PHE A 82 -9.68 -11.81 4.86
CA PHE A 82 -9.84 -11.08 3.60
C PHE A 82 -8.53 -10.96 2.81
N ALA A 83 -7.39 -10.84 3.49
CA ALA A 83 -6.09 -10.81 2.82
C ALA A 83 -5.75 -12.15 2.14
N VAL A 84 -5.98 -13.27 2.84
CA VAL A 84 -5.77 -14.61 2.26
C VAL A 84 -6.72 -14.84 1.08
N GLY A 85 -8.00 -14.55 1.24
CA GLY A 85 -8.99 -14.69 0.16
C GLY A 85 -8.66 -13.79 -1.04
N GLY A 86 -8.33 -12.53 -0.81
CA GLY A 86 -7.93 -11.58 -1.84
C GLY A 86 -6.63 -11.97 -2.55
N SER A 87 -5.64 -12.46 -1.81
CA SER A 87 -4.38 -12.96 -2.38
C SER A 87 -4.63 -14.15 -3.30
N PHE A 88 -5.46 -15.09 -2.89
CA PHE A 88 -5.82 -16.24 -3.72
C PHE A 88 -6.55 -15.82 -5.00
N LEU A 89 -7.50 -14.89 -4.91
CA LEU A 89 -8.14 -14.31 -6.09
C LEU A 89 -7.13 -13.59 -7.01
N ALA A 90 -6.20 -12.85 -6.43
CA ALA A 90 -5.20 -12.11 -7.20
C ALA A 90 -4.26 -13.02 -7.99
N THR A 91 -3.95 -14.22 -7.49
CA THR A 91 -3.13 -15.19 -8.23
C THR A 91 -3.86 -15.84 -9.40
N MET A 92 -5.21 -15.87 -9.37
CA MET A 92 -6.04 -16.41 -10.45
C MET A 92 -6.29 -15.41 -11.57
N LEU A 93 -6.11 -14.12 -11.31
CA LEU A 93 -6.40 -13.07 -12.28
C LEU A 93 -5.16 -12.68 -13.08
N PRO A 94 -5.30 -12.43 -14.40
CA PRO A 94 -4.18 -11.91 -15.18
C PRO A 94 -3.77 -10.51 -14.69
N SER A 95 -2.47 -10.23 -14.78
CA SER A 95 -1.87 -8.96 -14.33
C SER A 95 -2.58 -7.72 -14.88
N MET A 96 -3.06 -7.79 -16.13
CA MET A 96 -3.79 -6.69 -16.77
C MET A 96 -5.12 -6.36 -16.06
N VAL A 97 -5.84 -7.36 -15.56
CA VAL A 97 -7.10 -7.16 -14.83
C VAL A 97 -6.83 -6.52 -13.48
N LEU A 98 -5.81 -7.00 -12.76
CA LEU A 98 -5.37 -6.41 -11.50
C LEU A 98 -4.97 -4.94 -11.70
N HIS A 99 -4.23 -4.64 -12.75
CA HIS A 99 -3.81 -3.27 -13.08
C HIS A 99 -5.01 -2.34 -13.30
N ARG A 100 -6.01 -2.78 -14.06
CA ARG A 100 -7.24 -2.00 -14.30
C ARG A 100 -8.04 -1.80 -13.02
N CYS A 101 -8.24 -2.86 -12.23
CA CYS A 101 -8.95 -2.77 -10.94
C CYS A 101 -8.25 -1.82 -9.97
N PHE A 102 -6.92 -1.87 -9.91
CA PHE A 102 -6.14 -0.97 -9.08
C PHE A 102 -6.22 0.48 -9.55
N GLY A 103 -6.17 0.73 -10.86
CA GLY A 103 -6.36 2.05 -11.43
C GLY A 103 -7.74 2.66 -11.13
N VAL A 104 -8.80 1.87 -11.25
CA VAL A 104 -10.17 2.28 -10.87
C VAL A 104 -10.24 2.60 -9.37
N PHE A 105 -9.67 1.75 -8.53
CA PHE A 105 -9.63 1.96 -7.08
C PHE A 105 -8.92 3.26 -6.70
N LEU A 106 -7.76 3.53 -7.30
CA LEU A 106 -7.02 4.78 -7.08
C LEU A 106 -7.80 6.01 -7.55
N SER A 107 -8.51 5.89 -8.68
CA SER A 107 -9.35 6.98 -9.19
C SER A 107 -10.50 7.31 -8.24
N ILE A 108 -11.15 6.30 -7.68
CA ILE A 108 -12.22 6.47 -6.68
C ILE A 108 -11.66 7.14 -5.42
N LEU A 109 -10.51 6.67 -4.92
CA LEU A 109 -9.85 7.28 -3.76
C LEU A 109 -9.49 8.75 -4.02
N ALA A 110 -8.93 9.07 -5.18
CA ALA A 110 -8.56 10.43 -5.54
C ALA A 110 -9.78 11.37 -5.56
N ILE A 111 -10.90 10.91 -6.13
CA ILE A 111 -12.15 11.67 -6.13
C ILE A 111 -12.66 11.88 -4.70
N PHE A 112 -12.61 10.84 -3.87
CA PHE A 112 -13.08 10.92 -2.49
C PHE A 112 -12.25 11.91 -1.64
N GLU A 113 -10.92 11.84 -1.75
CA GLU A 113 -10.02 12.78 -1.08
C GLU A 113 -10.18 14.21 -1.60
N PHE A 114 -10.40 14.38 -2.90
CA PHE A 114 -10.65 15.69 -3.48
C PHE A 114 -11.95 16.33 -2.96
N ILE A 115 -13.03 15.55 -2.89
CA ILE A 115 -14.32 16.02 -2.34
C ILE A 115 -14.16 16.37 -0.86
N LYS A 116 -13.42 15.54 -0.10
CA LYS A 116 -13.15 15.80 1.32
C LYS A 116 -12.37 17.10 1.52
N ALA A 117 -11.32 17.30 0.75
CA ALA A 117 -10.52 18.53 0.80
C ALA A 117 -11.31 19.78 0.44
N LEU A 118 -12.34 19.68 -0.42
CA LEU A 118 -13.24 20.80 -0.72
C LEU A 118 -14.22 21.11 0.42
N LYS A 119 -14.60 20.09 1.21
CA LYS A 119 -15.54 20.28 2.33
C LYS A 119 -14.87 20.81 3.60
N GLU A 120 -13.58 20.61 3.76
CA GLU A 120 -12.81 21.08 4.92
C GLU A 120 -12.34 22.54 4.78
N LYS A 121 -12.68 23.24 3.68
CA LYS A 121 -12.54 24.69 3.50
C LYS A 121 -13.81 25.42 3.86
#